data_6b28683adcfff8b828feea1758894442
#
_entry.id   6b28683adcfff8b828feea1758894442
#
_cell.length_a   1.000
_cell.length_b   1.000
_cell.length_c   1.000
_cell.angle_alpha   90.00
_cell.angle_beta   90.00
_cell.angle_gamma   90.00
#
_symmetry.space_group_name_H-M   'P 1'
#
loop_
_entity.id
_entity.type
_entity.pdbx_description
1 polymer ?
#
loop_
_entity_poly.entity_id
_entity_poly.type
_entity_poly.pdbx_seq_one_letter_code
_entity_poly.pdbx_strand_id
1 'polypeptide(L)'
;GEPKKTFPEIGESYRESRRAVEVGRIFLTEQHIYVYRSLVLERFLMDIPREMGTRYHGILFNRKTQRLFSEEMLQTIEMFFRKDLNLSDTARQLYIHRNTLVYRLDKIQRQTGLDLRKFDDAITFKTLFLLGKPVPERTALR
;
A
#
# COMPACT_ATOMS: atom_id res chain seq x y z
N GLY A 1 15.61 -10.10 -10.10
CA GLY A 1 16.07 -9.18 -11.13
C GLY A 1 15.71 -9.67 -12.51
N GLU A 2 15.91 -8.82 -13.48
CA GLU A 2 15.68 -9.15 -14.89
C GLU A 2 16.80 -10.06 -15.42
N PRO A 3 16.50 -11.01 -16.36
CA PRO A 3 17.53 -11.77 -17.05
C PRO A 3 18.45 -10.84 -17.83
N LYS A 4 19.75 -11.01 -17.65
CA LYS A 4 20.79 -10.16 -18.26
C LYS A 4 21.75 -11.00 -19.09
N LYS A 5 22.32 -10.42 -20.14
CA LYS A 5 23.18 -11.13 -21.12
C LYS A 5 24.66 -10.90 -20.90
N THR A 6 25.05 -9.87 -20.18
CA THR A 6 26.46 -9.50 -19.97
C THR A 6 26.85 -9.44 -18.50
N PHE A 7 28.12 -9.65 -18.20
CA PHE A 7 28.66 -9.65 -16.84
C PHE A 7 28.37 -8.37 -16.03
N PRO A 8 28.55 -7.16 -16.57
CA PRO A 8 28.21 -5.93 -15.86
C PRO A 8 26.73 -5.83 -15.50
N GLU A 9 25.87 -6.34 -16.37
CA GLU A 9 24.40 -6.34 -16.16
C GLU A 9 23.95 -7.32 -15.07
N ILE A 10 24.74 -8.36 -14.77
CA ILE A 10 24.44 -9.31 -13.68
C ILE A 10 24.45 -8.59 -12.32
N GLY A 11 25.41 -7.71 -12.10
CA GLY A 11 25.46 -6.88 -10.90
C GLY A 11 24.24 -5.97 -10.74
N GLU A 12 23.73 -5.44 -11.84
CA GLU A 12 22.51 -4.64 -11.85
C GLU A 12 21.28 -5.52 -11.51
N SER A 13 21.13 -6.67 -12.15
CA SER A 13 20.05 -7.63 -11.86
C SER A 13 20.04 -8.06 -10.39
N TYR A 14 21.21 -8.27 -9.80
CA TYR A 14 21.34 -8.59 -8.39
C TYR A 14 20.89 -7.45 -7.48
N ARG A 15 21.27 -6.20 -7.79
CA ARG A 15 20.80 -5.02 -7.04
C ARG A 15 19.28 -4.85 -7.14
N GLU A 16 18.72 -5.03 -8.34
CA GLU A 16 17.26 -5.02 -8.56
C GLU A 16 16.55 -6.08 -7.72
N SER A 17 17.09 -7.30 -7.69
CA SER A 17 16.52 -8.41 -6.91
C SER A 17 16.53 -8.10 -5.40
N ARG A 18 17.66 -7.61 -4.89
CA ARG A 18 17.75 -7.19 -3.49
C ARG A 18 16.77 -6.08 -3.16
N ARG A 19 16.68 -5.07 -4.02
CA ARG A 19 15.76 -3.95 -3.85
C ARG A 19 14.30 -4.40 -3.89
N ALA A 20 13.95 -5.33 -4.78
CA ALA A 20 12.61 -5.89 -4.85
C ALA A 20 12.23 -6.61 -3.55
N VAL A 21 13.14 -7.40 -2.97
CA VAL A 21 12.89 -8.09 -1.69
C VAL A 21 12.72 -7.09 -0.54
N GLU A 22 13.58 -6.09 -0.46
CA GLU A 22 13.52 -5.06 0.58
C GLU A 22 12.18 -4.31 0.54
N VAL A 23 11.81 -3.80 -0.63
CA VAL A 23 10.56 -3.07 -0.86
C VAL A 23 9.34 -3.97 -0.62
N GLY A 24 9.36 -5.18 -1.16
CA GLY A 24 8.26 -6.13 -1.04
C GLY A 24 7.97 -6.52 0.41
N ARG A 25 8.99 -6.72 1.22
CA ARG A 25 8.83 -7.05 2.65
C ARG A 25 8.17 -5.92 3.44
N ILE A 26 8.37 -4.68 3.04
CA ILE A 26 7.78 -3.52 3.71
C ILE A 26 6.33 -3.32 3.29
N PHE A 27 6.05 -3.36 1.98
CA PHE A 27 4.77 -2.93 1.43
C PHE A 27 3.82 -4.07 1.06
N LEU A 28 4.34 -5.28 0.80
CA LEU A 28 3.59 -6.43 0.31
C LEU A 28 3.82 -7.67 1.20
N THR A 29 3.54 -7.53 2.47
CA THR A 29 3.88 -8.52 3.52
C THR A 29 3.29 -9.92 3.30
N GLU A 30 2.22 -10.04 2.54
CA GLU A 30 1.56 -11.34 2.27
C GLU A 30 2.03 -12.00 0.97
N GLN A 31 2.86 -11.33 0.19
CA GLN A 31 3.45 -11.90 -1.02
C GLN A 31 4.82 -12.53 -0.71
N HIS A 32 5.15 -13.57 -1.44
CA HIS A 32 6.45 -14.27 -1.33
C HIS A 32 7.32 -14.10 -2.57
N ILE A 33 6.74 -13.63 -3.67
CA ILE A 33 7.45 -13.38 -4.93
C ILE A 33 7.28 -11.91 -5.29
N TYR A 34 8.41 -11.22 -5.48
CA TYR A 34 8.45 -9.81 -5.80
C TYR A 34 9.10 -9.59 -7.17
N VAL A 35 8.37 -8.95 -8.07
CA VAL A 35 8.87 -8.61 -9.39
C VAL A 35 9.27 -7.13 -9.41
N TYR A 36 10.53 -6.84 -9.62
CA TYR A 36 11.09 -5.48 -9.51
C TYR A 36 10.33 -4.43 -10.34
N ARG A 37 9.97 -4.79 -11.59
CA ARG A 37 9.21 -3.89 -12.48
C ARG A 37 7.81 -3.55 -11.96
N SER A 38 7.18 -4.46 -11.24
CA SER A 38 5.82 -4.26 -10.71
C SER A 38 5.78 -3.39 -9.46
N LEU A 39 6.92 -3.11 -8.85
CA LEU A 39 7.04 -2.37 -7.58
C LEU A 39 7.35 -0.88 -7.78
N VAL A 40 6.90 -0.27 -8.86
CA VAL A 40 7.24 1.14 -9.17
C VAL A 40 6.69 2.08 -8.11
N LEU A 41 5.44 1.94 -7.73
CA LEU A 41 4.81 2.77 -6.70
C LEU A 41 5.51 2.60 -5.34
N GLU A 42 5.73 1.37 -4.93
CA GLU A 42 6.34 1.05 -3.63
C GLU A 42 7.78 1.56 -3.55
N ARG A 43 8.55 1.43 -4.64
CA ARG A 43 9.92 1.97 -4.73
C ARG A 43 9.92 3.50 -4.64
N PHE A 44 9.00 4.15 -5.35
CA PHE A 44 8.83 5.60 -5.29
C PHE A 44 8.50 6.05 -3.85
N LEU A 45 7.56 5.39 -3.20
CA LEU A 45 7.18 5.70 -1.81
C LEU A 45 8.35 5.48 -0.83
N MET A 46 9.16 4.45 -1.07
CA MET A 46 10.34 4.19 -0.26
C MET A 46 11.42 5.26 -0.40
N ASP A 47 11.45 5.97 -1.51
CA ASP A 47 12.39 7.06 -1.77
C ASP A 47 11.95 8.40 -1.15
N ILE A 48 10.71 8.51 -0.68
CA ILE A 48 10.21 9.70 0.01
C ILE A 48 10.88 9.81 1.39
N PRO A 49 11.41 10.99 1.76
CA PRO A 49 11.98 11.21 3.09
C PRO A 49 10.97 10.89 4.20
N ARG A 50 11.44 10.23 5.26
CA ARG A 50 10.59 9.80 6.38
C ARG A 50 9.72 10.91 6.96
N GLU A 51 10.29 12.08 7.17
CA GLU A 51 9.57 13.25 7.70
C GLU A 51 8.40 13.67 6.79
N MET A 52 8.63 13.69 5.49
CA MET A 52 7.60 13.99 4.50
C MET A 52 6.52 12.89 4.52
N GLY A 53 6.90 11.63 4.51
CA GLY A 53 5.97 10.50 4.57
C GLY A 53 5.08 10.55 5.81
N THR A 54 5.66 10.81 6.99
CA THR A 54 4.92 10.95 8.25
C THR A 54 3.92 12.10 8.19
N ARG A 55 4.31 13.23 7.63
CA ARG A 55 3.43 14.40 7.49
C ARG A 55 2.23 14.10 6.59
N TYR A 56 2.44 13.50 5.43
CA TYR A 56 1.35 13.14 4.51
C TYR A 56 0.46 12.03 5.06
N HIS A 57 1.05 11.00 5.66
CA HIS A 57 0.29 9.95 6.35
C HIS A 57 -0.65 10.54 7.41
N GLY A 58 -0.19 11.51 8.19
CA GLY A 58 -0.97 12.18 9.23
C GLY A 58 -2.17 12.99 8.73
N ILE A 59 -2.24 13.32 7.44
CA ILE A 59 -3.43 13.96 6.85
C ILE A 59 -4.65 13.05 7.01
N LEU A 60 -4.48 11.77 6.80
CA LEU A 60 -5.56 10.79 6.86
C LEU A 60 -5.60 10.02 8.19
N PHE A 61 -4.44 9.66 8.74
CA PHE A 61 -4.29 8.84 9.95
C PHE A 61 -3.88 9.71 11.13
N ASN A 62 -4.87 10.23 11.85
CA ASN A 62 -4.71 11.14 12.97
C ASN A 62 -5.69 10.83 14.11
N ARG A 63 -5.68 11.62 15.17
CA ARG A 63 -6.55 11.41 16.34
C ARG A 63 -8.05 11.39 16.02
N LYS A 64 -8.50 12.14 14.99
CA LYS A 64 -9.91 12.22 14.60
C LYS A 64 -10.38 10.93 13.91
N THR A 65 -9.48 10.26 13.20
CA THR A 65 -9.77 9.05 12.41
C THR A 65 -9.32 7.76 13.09
N GLN A 66 -8.65 7.83 14.22
CA GLN A 66 -8.11 6.66 14.93
C GLN A 66 -9.16 5.58 15.21
N ARG A 67 -10.38 5.98 15.60
CA ARG A 67 -11.47 5.03 15.86
C ARG A 67 -12.06 4.44 14.58
N LEU A 68 -12.01 5.18 13.48
CA LEU A 68 -12.46 4.71 12.17
C LEU A 68 -11.57 3.58 11.67
N PHE A 69 -10.26 3.75 11.75
CA PHE A 69 -9.28 2.82 11.20
C PHE A 69 -8.89 1.73 12.20
N SER A 70 -9.89 1.00 12.70
CA SER A 70 -9.68 -0.24 13.44
C SER A 70 -8.99 -1.29 12.55
N GLU A 71 -8.42 -2.31 13.16
CA GLU A 71 -7.82 -3.43 12.43
C GLU A 71 -8.82 -4.07 11.45
N GLU A 72 -10.08 -4.26 11.87
CA GLU A 72 -11.14 -4.79 11.03
C GLU A 72 -11.43 -3.88 9.82
N MET A 73 -11.45 -2.57 10.02
CA MET A 73 -11.67 -1.61 8.94
C MET A 73 -10.50 -1.61 7.95
N LEU A 74 -9.26 -1.65 8.43
CA LEU A 74 -8.08 -1.73 7.58
C LEU A 74 -8.04 -3.03 6.77
N GLN A 75 -8.38 -4.16 7.36
CA GLN A 75 -8.51 -5.44 6.65
C GLN A 75 -9.58 -5.37 5.56
N THR A 76 -10.70 -4.71 5.83
CA THR A 76 -11.76 -4.47 4.83
C THR A 76 -11.24 -3.68 3.65
N ILE A 77 -10.52 -2.60 3.89
CA ILE A 77 -9.94 -1.73 2.84
C ILE A 77 -8.89 -2.48 2.02
N GLU A 78 -7.98 -3.20 2.68
CA GLU A 78 -6.95 -3.98 2.00
C GLU A 78 -7.56 -5.05 1.09
N MET A 79 -8.59 -5.77 1.55
CA MET A 79 -9.31 -6.74 0.74
C MET A 79 -10.03 -6.09 -0.44
N PHE A 80 -10.65 -4.94 -0.23
CA PHE A 80 -11.33 -4.19 -1.28
C PHE A 80 -10.37 -3.77 -2.40
N PHE A 81 -9.19 -3.29 -2.05
CA PHE A 81 -8.15 -2.98 -3.03
C PHE A 81 -7.61 -4.22 -3.73
N ARG A 82 -7.43 -5.31 -3.00
CA ARG A 82 -6.96 -6.59 -3.54
C ARG A 82 -7.94 -7.21 -4.54
N LYS A 83 -9.24 -6.91 -4.40
CA LYS A 83 -10.32 -7.34 -5.30
C LYS A 83 -10.66 -6.27 -6.35
N ASP A 84 -9.73 -5.36 -6.65
CA ASP A 84 -9.88 -4.34 -7.69
C ASP A 84 -11.16 -3.51 -7.55
N LEU A 85 -11.50 -3.13 -6.32
CA LEU A 85 -12.68 -2.36 -5.95
C LEU A 85 -14.02 -3.06 -6.26
N ASN A 86 -14.02 -4.39 -6.35
CA ASN A 86 -15.22 -5.18 -6.57
C ASN A 86 -15.94 -5.46 -5.25
N LEU A 87 -17.12 -4.87 -5.08
CA LEU A 87 -17.90 -5.00 -3.85
C LEU A 87 -18.35 -6.44 -3.56
N SER A 88 -18.81 -7.15 -4.57
CA SER A 88 -19.34 -8.51 -4.40
C SER A 88 -18.24 -9.50 -4.04
N ASP A 89 -17.11 -9.44 -4.73
CA ASP A 89 -15.97 -10.32 -4.47
C ASP A 89 -15.34 -10.03 -3.10
N THR A 90 -15.25 -8.76 -2.72
CA THR A 90 -14.74 -8.34 -1.42
C THR A 90 -15.63 -8.85 -0.28
N ALA A 91 -16.94 -8.63 -0.38
CA ALA A 91 -17.89 -9.08 0.63
C ALA A 91 -17.87 -10.61 0.79
N ARG A 92 -17.79 -11.35 -0.32
CA ARG A 92 -17.67 -12.81 -0.31
C ARG A 92 -16.38 -13.26 0.38
N GLN A 93 -15.27 -12.65 0.06
CA GLN A 93 -13.96 -12.99 0.64
C GLN A 93 -13.89 -12.69 2.14
N LEU A 94 -14.56 -11.63 2.60
CA LEU A 94 -14.62 -11.24 4.00
C LEU A 94 -15.73 -11.96 4.78
N TYR A 95 -16.55 -12.79 4.12
CA TYR A 95 -17.70 -13.46 4.73
C TYR A 95 -18.69 -12.49 5.38
N ILE A 96 -18.92 -11.33 4.73
CA ILE A 96 -19.90 -10.32 5.18
C ILE A 96 -20.94 -10.07 4.09
N HIS A 97 -22.08 -9.52 4.50
CA HIS A 97 -23.08 -9.07 3.56
C HIS A 97 -22.58 -7.84 2.78
N ARG A 98 -22.96 -7.75 1.49
CA ARG A 98 -22.59 -6.62 0.62
C ARG A 98 -22.98 -5.27 1.23
N ASN A 99 -24.12 -5.18 1.87
CA ASN A 99 -24.58 -3.94 2.51
C ASN A 99 -23.70 -3.54 3.70
N THR A 100 -23.13 -4.49 4.43
CA THR A 100 -22.14 -4.23 5.49
C THR A 100 -20.88 -3.58 4.93
N LEU A 101 -20.41 -4.08 3.79
CA LEU A 101 -19.26 -3.48 3.09
C LEU A 101 -19.58 -2.05 2.63
N VAL A 102 -20.73 -1.84 2.00
CA VAL A 102 -21.18 -0.51 1.57
C VAL A 102 -21.26 0.45 2.76
N TYR A 103 -21.84 0.02 3.88
CA TYR A 103 -21.88 0.83 5.10
C TYR A 103 -20.48 1.23 5.59
N ARG A 104 -19.53 0.31 5.58
CA ARG A 104 -18.13 0.60 5.97
C ARG A 104 -17.49 1.63 5.04
N LEU A 105 -17.66 1.48 3.73
CA LEU A 105 -17.14 2.43 2.74
C LEU A 105 -17.79 3.82 2.86
N ASP A 106 -19.10 3.87 3.10
CA ASP A 106 -19.84 5.11 3.35
C ASP A 106 -19.35 5.82 4.62
N LYS A 107 -19.03 5.05 5.66
CA LYS A 107 -18.46 5.59 6.90
C LYS A 107 -17.09 6.21 6.67
N ILE A 108 -16.24 5.57 5.88
CA ILE A 108 -14.94 6.13 5.47
C ILE A 108 -15.15 7.44 4.72
N GLN A 109 -16.03 7.47 3.74
CA GLN A 109 -16.32 8.67 2.94
C GLN A 109 -16.82 9.82 3.81
N ARG A 110 -17.73 9.57 4.74
CA ARG A 110 -18.24 10.61 5.63
C ARG A 110 -17.18 11.21 6.53
N GLN A 111 -16.23 10.41 7.00
CA GLN A 111 -15.20 10.87 7.95
C GLN A 111 -13.94 11.41 7.30
N THR A 112 -13.63 10.98 6.09
CA THR A 112 -12.38 11.36 5.40
C THR A 112 -12.59 12.18 4.14
N GLY A 113 -13.80 12.17 3.57
CA GLY A 113 -14.09 12.75 2.27
C GLY A 113 -13.67 11.86 1.08
N LEU A 114 -13.05 10.70 1.31
CA LEU A 114 -12.58 9.80 0.26
C LEU A 114 -13.59 8.67 0.04
N ASP A 115 -14.13 8.59 -1.17
CA ASP A 115 -14.95 7.45 -1.61
C ASP A 115 -14.06 6.40 -2.28
N LEU A 116 -13.73 5.35 -1.55
CA LEU A 116 -12.81 4.30 -2.01
C LEU A 116 -13.33 3.48 -3.20
N ARG A 117 -14.59 3.66 -3.59
CA ARG A 117 -15.16 3.09 -4.82
C ARG A 117 -14.71 3.84 -6.07
N LYS A 118 -14.18 5.05 -5.92
CA LYS A 118 -13.59 5.85 -6.98
C LYS A 118 -12.09 5.62 -7.04
N PHE A 119 -11.57 5.38 -8.23
CA PHE A 119 -10.16 5.06 -8.44
C PHE A 119 -9.21 6.13 -7.88
N ASP A 120 -9.47 7.41 -8.13
CA ASP A 120 -8.59 8.50 -7.68
C ASP A 120 -8.57 8.61 -6.14
N ASP A 121 -9.71 8.43 -5.48
CA ASP A 121 -9.79 8.43 -4.03
C ASP A 121 -9.13 7.17 -3.42
N ALA A 122 -9.30 6.03 -4.06
CA ALA A 122 -8.66 4.77 -3.66
C ALA A 122 -7.13 4.87 -3.74
N ILE A 123 -6.60 5.44 -4.81
CA ILE A 123 -5.15 5.66 -4.99
C ILE A 123 -4.61 6.66 -3.96
N THR A 124 -5.34 7.73 -3.70
CA THR A 124 -4.99 8.71 -2.67
C THR A 124 -4.91 8.04 -1.30
N PHE A 125 -5.93 7.29 -0.94
CA PHE A 125 -5.94 6.54 0.32
C PHE A 125 -4.76 5.57 0.41
N LYS A 126 -4.58 4.73 -0.60
CA LYS A 126 -3.50 3.73 -0.64
C LYS A 126 -2.12 4.37 -0.48
N THR A 127 -1.87 5.47 -1.17
CA THR A 127 -0.61 6.22 -1.09
C THR A 127 -0.36 6.73 0.32
N LEU A 128 -1.33 7.40 0.94
CA LEU A 128 -1.23 7.91 2.30
C LEU A 128 -1.07 6.79 3.34
N PHE A 129 -1.75 5.68 3.15
CA PHE A 129 -1.62 4.51 4.01
C PHE A 129 -0.22 3.90 3.94
N LEU A 130 0.31 3.70 2.74
CA LEU A 130 1.64 3.12 2.54
C LEU A 130 2.77 4.01 3.07
N LEU A 131 2.60 5.33 3.05
CA LEU A 131 3.56 6.28 3.62
C LEU A 131 3.73 6.12 5.14
N GLY A 132 2.79 5.50 5.83
CA GLY A 132 2.90 5.17 7.25
C GLY A 132 3.68 3.89 7.54
N LYS A 133 4.05 3.10 6.53
CA LYS A 133 4.85 1.90 6.73
C LYS A 133 6.28 2.27 7.15
N PRO A 134 6.85 1.55 8.15
CA PRO A 134 8.21 1.83 8.60
C PRO A 134 9.21 1.50 7.49
N VAL A 135 9.94 2.49 7.04
CA VAL A 135 11.03 2.35 6.07
C VAL A 135 12.35 2.42 6.84
N PRO A 136 13.30 1.50 6.62
CA PRO A 136 14.62 1.58 7.23
C PRO A 136 15.26 2.93 6.92
N GLU A 137 15.89 3.55 7.91
CA GLU A 137 16.68 4.75 7.67
C GLU A 137 17.72 4.44 6.60
N ARG A 138 17.77 5.26 5.56
CA ARG A 138 18.86 5.19 4.61
C ARG A 138 20.14 5.55 5.35
N THR A 139 20.94 4.56 5.59
CA THR A 139 22.39 4.85 5.74
C THR A 139 22.78 5.50 4.43
N ALA A 140 23.06 6.80 4.48
CA ALA A 140 23.55 7.52 3.32
C ALA A 140 24.73 6.70 2.76
N LEU A 141 24.51 6.08 1.61
CA LEU A 141 25.61 5.52 0.83
C LEU A 141 26.44 6.71 0.41
N ARG A 142 27.49 6.90 1.19
CA ARG A 142 28.58 7.80 0.79
C ARG A 142 29.28 7.23 -0.44
#